data_33bf700438be1723dfbf92fb55e41ecb
#
_entry.id   33bf700438be1723dfbf92fb55e41ecb
#
_cell.length_a   1.000
_cell.length_b   1.000
_cell.length_c   1.000
_cell.angle_alpha   90.00
_cell.angle_beta   90.00
_cell.angle_gamma   90.00
#
_symmetry.space_group_name_H-M   'P 1'
#
loop_
_entity.id
_entity.type
_entity.pdbx_description
1 polymer ?
#
loop_
_entity_poly.entity_id
_entity_poly.type
_entity_poly.pdbx_seq_one_letter_code
_entity_poly.pdbx_strand_id
1 'polypeptide(L)'
;MRMKRILSVSLAAAALAACASNPPAPPAATAKAPPASPTAAAQPPAPADAFRRSPPPPGPEVVFVPPRIEEAKLANGIRVLVVERHELPIVAVDVTTVRGADQAGPGVGAFAGAMLTQGTKTRSALQFSDALGKLGANYSSGVNFDGGGVQGQSLTPHFGEMLTLLGDAYMNPAFAPAEIERERSRRITQLAELNDRPASLLSIAQGLVLYPGDHPYSAPLIGTEAALKKITAGALARFHAAQFRPELTTVAIAGNITKADAVKEVERVFGAWKGPIGAPPVPAKAELPAEPPALAAGAPRVVIVDRPGLTQSSVTVTLPGVPRATKDYDALLVMNTLLGGQFSSRLNLNLREKHAYTYGARSSFDMRHGAGPFSAAGAVVRENTGPAVREIFAEIERMRREPVTIEELADAKANLIRQLPARFETAGATASTVAGLAVYDLPLDEFGTRPARIQRITPADVQQVAQKYLVPEQLRVVLVGDAGAVGEQLSALQLGEVIVQKAPGATAAPPAAGKPAASQAGKPTAPQAGKPAAPAAPQAGKPAALPAAPPAAKKP
;
A
#
# COMPACT_ATOMS: atom_id res chain seq x y z
N MET A 1 -58.72 14.92 -0.17
CA MET A 1 -58.62 16.23 0.49
C MET A 1 -57.16 16.69 0.34
N ARG A 2 -56.91 17.60 -0.55
CA ARG A 2 -56.12 18.84 -0.55
C ARG A 2 -54.87 18.81 0.36
N MET A 3 -53.62 19.17 -0.05
CA MET A 3 -53.27 20.39 -0.83
C MET A 3 -51.80 20.32 -1.31
N LYS A 4 -51.59 20.70 -2.55
CA LYS A 4 -50.31 21.06 -3.19
C LYS A 4 -49.70 22.31 -2.53
N ARG A 5 -48.39 22.43 -2.51
CA ARG A 5 -47.68 23.71 -2.79
C ARG A 5 -46.36 23.49 -3.45
N ILE A 6 -46.27 24.04 -4.61
CA ILE A 6 -45.13 24.31 -5.51
C ILE A 6 -44.45 25.59 -5.00
N LEU A 7 -43.16 25.65 -4.99
CA LEU A 7 -42.43 26.92 -4.98
C LEU A 7 -41.31 26.90 -6.01
N SER A 8 -41.40 27.87 -6.90
CA SER A 8 -40.59 28.15 -8.08
C SER A 8 -39.25 28.84 -7.68
N VAL A 9 -38.18 28.52 -8.38
CA VAL A 9 -36.87 29.21 -8.30
C VAL A 9 -36.71 30.08 -9.51
N SER A 10 -36.44 31.36 -9.29
CA SER A 10 -36.21 32.38 -10.31
C SER A 10 -34.76 32.43 -10.74
N LEU A 11 -34.59 32.49 -12.06
CA LEU A 11 -33.33 32.70 -12.78
C LEU A 11 -33.02 34.20 -12.82
N ALA A 12 -31.81 34.61 -12.47
CA ALA A 12 -31.32 35.97 -12.73
C ALA A 12 -30.14 35.93 -13.70
N ALA A 13 -30.34 36.53 -14.85
CA ALA A 13 -29.33 36.79 -15.85
C ALA A 13 -28.62 38.12 -15.56
N ALA A 14 -27.30 38.19 -15.70
CA ALA A 14 -26.53 39.41 -15.66
C ALA A 14 -25.83 39.63 -16.99
N ALA A 15 -25.99 40.86 -17.49
CA ALA A 15 -25.64 41.30 -18.82
C ALA A 15 -24.16 41.67 -18.97
N LEU A 16 -23.67 41.55 -20.22
CA LEU A 16 -22.40 42.07 -20.73
C LEU A 16 -22.37 43.61 -20.72
N ALA A 17 -21.22 44.18 -20.36
CA ALA A 17 -20.89 45.56 -20.65
C ALA A 17 -19.61 45.65 -21.51
N ALA A 18 -19.71 46.45 -22.55
CA ALA A 18 -18.76 46.61 -23.64
C ALA A 18 -17.54 47.47 -23.30
N CYS A 19 -16.44 47.21 -24.00
CA CYS A 19 -15.24 48.05 -24.05
C CYS A 19 -15.51 49.41 -24.74
N ALA A 20 -15.07 50.47 -24.11
CA ALA A 20 -14.89 51.78 -24.77
C ALA A 20 -13.44 52.23 -24.60
N SER A 21 -12.79 52.53 -25.70
CA SER A 21 -11.44 53.07 -25.85
C SER A 21 -11.40 54.57 -25.50
N ASN A 22 -10.48 54.96 -24.60
CA ASN A 22 -10.18 56.38 -24.30
C ASN A 22 -8.95 56.88 -25.06
N PRO A 23 -8.94 58.12 -25.53
CA PRO A 23 -7.79 58.79 -26.19
C PRO A 23 -6.76 59.29 -25.18
N PRO A 24 -5.51 59.61 -25.61
CA PRO A 24 -4.40 59.95 -24.72
C PRO A 24 -4.54 61.32 -24.08
N ALA A 25 -4.19 61.40 -22.80
CA ALA A 25 -4.21 62.63 -21.98
C ALA A 25 -2.93 63.49 -22.18
N PRO A 26 -3.02 64.80 -22.04
CA PRO A 26 -1.87 65.73 -22.13
C PRO A 26 -0.98 65.70 -20.85
N PRO A 27 0.28 66.21 -20.93
CA PRO A 27 1.25 66.06 -19.86
C PRO A 27 0.89 66.87 -18.61
N ALA A 28 1.00 66.18 -17.47
CA ALA A 28 0.66 66.72 -16.15
C ALA A 28 1.74 67.66 -15.58
N ALA A 29 1.29 68.77 -15.06
CA ALA A 29 2.09 69.70 -14.27
C ALA A 29 2.44 69.08 -12.90
N THR A 30 3.69 69.33 -12.45
CA THR A 30 4.24 68.90 -11.15
C THR A 30 3.43 69.47 -9.96
N ALA A 31 2.64 68.64 -9.31
CA ALA A 31 1.99 68.94 -8.04
C ALA A 31 2.81 68.39 -6.88
N LYS A 32 3.09 69.23 -5.90
CA LYS A 32 3.75 68.90 -4.62
C LYS A 32 2.99 67.78 -3.91
N ALA A 33 3.73 66.76 -3.43
CA ALA A 33 3.19 65.67 -2.65
C ALA A 33 2.54 66.19 -1.33
N PRO A 34 1.35 65.67 -0.98
CA PRO A 34 0.77 65.92 0.33
C PRO A 34 1.55 65.19 1.46
N PRO A 35 1.53 65.69 2.69
CA PRO A 35 2.24 65.10 3.82
C PRO A 35 1.70 63.67 4.10
N ALA A 36 2.61 62.77 4.42
CA ALA A 36 2.30 61.37 4.76
C ALA A 36 1.29 61.31 5.93
N SER A 37 0.17 60.63 5.69
CA SER A 37 -0.77 60.31 6.75
C SER A 37 -0.09 59.40 7.80
N PRO A 38 -0.37 59.58 9.10
CA PRO A 38 0.20 58.76 10.15
C PRO A 38 -0.16 57.28 9.90
N THR A 39 0.84 56.43 9.93
CA THR A 39 0.71 54.98 9.86
C THR A 39 -0.33 54.55 10.89
N ALA A 40 -1.47 54.03 10.42
CA ALA A 40 -2.47 53.45 11.29
C ALA A 40 -1.81 52.32 12.07
N ALA A 41 -1.73 52.44 13.38
CA ALA A 41 -1.30 51.36 14.27
C ALA A 41 -2.16 50.15 13.97
N ALA A 42 -1.51 49.01 13.69
CA ALA A 42 -2.19 47.75 13.42
C ALA A 42 -3.17 47.46 14.58
N GLN A 43 -4.45 47.49 14.29
CA GLN A 43 -5.46 47.11 15.26
C GLN A 43 -5.19 45.67 15.70
N PRO A 44 -5.22 45.35 17.01
CA PRO A 44 -5.12 43.98 17.45
C PRO A 44 -6.25 43.15 16.78
N PRO A 45 -5.96 41.95 16.31
CA PRO A 45 -6.96 41.11 15.65
C PRO A 45 -8.15 40.91 16.58
N ALA A 46 -9.34 40.95 16.00
CA ALA A 46 -10.60 40.83 16.73
C ALA A 46 -10.60 39.54 17.61
N PRO A 47 -11.23 39.53 18.79
CA PRO A 47 -11.30 38.36 19.69
C PRO A 47 -11.79 37.09 19.01
N ALA A 48 -12.60 37.19 17.95
CA ALA A 48 -13.10 36.10 17.14
C ALA A 48 -12.00 35.25 16.44
N ASP A 49 -10.82 35.83 16.19
CA ASP A 49 -9.72 35.13 15.52
C ASP A 49 -8.63 34.62 16.49
N ALA A 50 -8.81 34.80 17.78
CA ALA A 50 -7.85 34.35 18.79
C ALA A 50 -7.67 32.81 18.77
N PHE A 51 -8.72 32.05 18.45
CA PHE A 51 -8.68 30.59 18.34
C PHE A 51 -7.80 30.08 17.19
N ARG A 52 -7.52 30.95 16.19
CA ARG A 52 -6.65 30.59 15.05
C ARG A 52 -5.17 30.72 15.35
N ARG A 53 -4.80 31.33 16.49
CA ARG A 53 -3.40 31.56 16.88
C ARG A 53 -2.74 30.34 17.50
N SER A 54 -3.52 29.41 18.00
CA SER A 54 -3.05 28.12 18.52
C SER A 54 -3.92 27.00 17.99
N PRO A 55 -3.35 25.79 17.80
CA PRO A 55 -4.15 24.61 17.51
C PRO A 55 -5.22 24.42 18.58
N PRO A 56 -6.41 23.88 18.25
CA PRO A 56 -7.38 23.51 19.28
C PRO A 56 -6.74 22.56 20.28
N PRO A 57 -7.13 22.64 21.56
CA PRO A 57 -6.62 21.70 22.56
C PRO A 57 -6.92 20.27 22.11
N PRO A 58 -6.06 19.31 22.43
CA PRO A 58 -6.33 17.91 22.13
C PRO A 58 -7.67 17.52 22.74
N GLY A 59 -8.49 16.80 21.94
CA GLY A 59 -9.73 16.21 22.43
C GLY A 59 -9.47 15.20 23.56
N PRO A 60 -10.52 14.70 24.22
CA PRO A 60 -10.39 13.67 25.24
C PRO A 60 -9.65 12.45 24.67
N GLU A 61 -8.88 11.79 25.52
CA GLU A 61 -8.16 10.58 25.14
C GLU A 61 -9.15 9.50 24.67
N VAL A 62 -8.99 9.05 23.44
CA VAL A 62 -9.83 7.98 22.88
C VAL A 62 -9.32 6.64 23.42
N VAL A 63 -10.07 6.04 24.31
CA VAL A 63 -9.81 4.68 24.76
C VAL A 63 -10.26 3.72 23.67
N PHE A 64 -9.31 3.15 22.96
CA PHE A 64 -9.59 2.12 21.96
C PHE A 64 -9.82 0.77 22.64
N VAL A 65 -11.01 0.22 22.45
CA VAL A 65 -11.36 -1.16 22.86
C VAL A 65 -11.50 -1.97 21.56
N PRO A 66 -10.57 -2.89 21.27
CA PRO A 66 -10.68 -3.74 20.09
C PRO A 66 -11.89 -4.67 20.22
N PRO A 67 -12.51 -5.08 19.08
CA PRO A 67 -13.59 -6.05 19.11
C PRO A 67 -13.09 -7.38 19.68
N ARG A 68 -13.98 -8.11 20.36
CA ARG A 68 -13.72 -9.44 20.87
C ARG A 68 -13.52 -10.41 19.72
N ILE A 69 -12.39 -11.13 19.73
CA ILE A 69 -12.11 -12.22 18.80
C ILE A 69 -12.44 -13.53 19.48
N GLU A 70 -13.32 -14.30 18.89
CA GLU A 70 -13.67 -15.63 19.37
C GLU A 70 -13.02 -16.70 18.50
N GLU A 71 -12.52 -17.75 19.14
CA GLU A 71 -11.81 -18.84 18.45
C GLU A 71 -12.60 -20.15 18.54
N ALA A 72 -12.50 -20.93 17.45
CA ALA A 72 -12.86 -22.34 17.40
C ALA A 72 -11.81 -23.08 16.56
N LYS A 73 -11.74 -24.39 16.72
CA LYS A 73 -10.86 -25.25 15.92
C LYS A 73 -11.67 -26.45 15.43
N LEU A 74 -11.62 -26.70 14.11
CA LEU A 74 -12.26 -27.85 13.50
C LEU A 74 -11.46 -29.15 13.76
N ALA A 75 -12.11 -30.28 13.61
CA ALA A 75 -11.48 -31.59 13.79
C ALA A 75 -10.30 -31.83 12.85
N ASN A 76 -10.30 -31.23 11.67
CA ASN A 76 -9.21 -31.32 10.68
C ASN A 76 -8.06 -30.35 10.93
N GLY A 77 -8.13 -29.52 11.99
CA GLY A 77 -7.06 -28.62 12.41
C GLY A 77 -7.23 -27.16 11.99
N ILE A 78 -8.22 -26.82 11.14
CA ILE A 78 -8.49 -25.43 10.74
C ILE A 78 -8.85 -24.58 11.97
N ARG A 79 -8.21 -23.41 12.10
CA ARG A 79 -8.59 -22.38 13.07
C ARG A 79 -9.71 -21.52 12.47
N VAL A 80 -10.72 -21.23 13.27
CA VAL A 80 -11.81 -20.31 12.91
C VAL A 80 -11.79 -19.16 13.91
N LEU A 81 -11.58 -17.95 13.42
CA LEU A 81 -11.55 -16.72 14.21
C LEU A 81 -12.76 -15.88 13.82
N VAL A 82 -13.58 -15.47 14.79
CA VAL A 82 -14.84 -14.78 14.53
C VAL A 82 -14.89 -13.47 15.31
N VAL A 83 -15.30 -12.40 14.62
CA VAL A 83 -15.66 -11.11 15.21
C VAL A 83 -17.10 -10.80 14.82
N GLU A 84 -17.99 -10.90 15.79
CA GLU A 84 -19.42 -10.57 15.58
C GLU A 84 -19.59 -9.05 15.50
N ARG A 85 -20.26 -8.58 14.43
CA ARG A 85 -20.59 -7.17 14.19
C ARG A 85 -21.94 -7.07 13.53
N HIS A 86 -22.95 -6.59 14.26
CA HIS A 86 -24.35 -6.64 13.84
C HIS A 86 -24.89 -5.31 13.32
N GLU A 87 -24.03 -4.28 13.12
CA GLU A 87 -24.44 -2.95 12.68
C GLU A 87 -24.88 -2.90 11.21
N LEU A 88 -24.30 -3.78 10.38
CA LEU A 88 -24.60 -3.85 8.94
C LEU A 88 -24.81 -5.31 8.53
N PRO A 89 -25.73 -5.59 7.58
CA PRO A 89 -26.02 -6.97 7.12
C PRO A 89 -24.91 -7.47 6.16
N ILE A 90 -23.66 -7.38 6.57
CA ILE A 90 -22.48 -7.73 5.77
C ILE A 90 -21.63 -8.73 6.55
N VAL A 91 -21.10 -9.74 5.85
CA VAL A 91 -20.10 -10.66 6.38
C VAL A 91 -18.90 -10.71 5.44
N ALA A 92 -17.71 -10.55 6.01
CA ALA A 92 -16.43 -10.70 5.33
C ALA A 92 -15.70 -11.94 5.86
N VAL A 93 -14.94 -12.59 4.98
CA VAL A 93 -14.08 -13.74 5.31
C VAL A 93 -12.71 -13.60 4.68
N ASP A 94 -11.71 -14.02 5.42
CA ASP A 94 -10.33 -14.19 4.95
C ASP A 94 -9.92 -15.65 5.24
N VAL A 95 -9.80 -16.47 4.18
CA VAL A 95 -9.31 -17.85 4.25
C VAL A 95 -7.85 -17.83 3.88
N THR A 96 -6.98 -17.94 4.86
CA THR A 96 -5.54 -17.74 4.68
C THR A 96 -4.73 -18.95 5.11
N THR A 97 -3.66 -19.27 4.34
CA THR A 97 -2.56 -20.09 4.83
C THR A 97 -1.55 -19.23 5.57
N VAL A 98 -1.00 -19.74 6.67
CA VAL A 98 0.01 -19.06 7.50
C VAL A 98 1.44 -19.23 6.97
N ARG A 99 1.60 -19.66 5.71
CA ARG A 99 2.88 -19.78 5.01
C ARG A 99 2.75 -19.23 3.59
N GLY A 100 3.74 -18.47 3.18
CA GLY A 100 3.67 -17.69 1.95
C GLY A 100 4.67 -18.07 0.87
N ALA A 101 4.95 -17.10 0.03
CA ALA A 101 5.82 -17.24 -1.14
C ALA A 101 7.30 -17.39 -0.79
N ASP A 102 7.72 -17.11 0.43
CA ASP A 102 9.07 -17.36 0.94
C ASP A 102 9.45 -18.85 0.94
N GLN A 103 8.45 -19.75 0.84
CA GLN A 103 8.62 -21.21 0.79
C GLN A 103 8.82 -21.75 -0.63
N ALA A 104 8.96 -20.89 -1.64
CA ALA A 104 9.07 -21.30 -3.04
C ALA A 104 10.02 -20.39 -3.83
N GLY A 105 10.40 -20.84 -5.02
CA GLY A 105 11.20 -20.03 -5.94
C GLY A 105 10.49 -18.75 -6.38
N PRO A 106 11.24 -17.79 -6.94
CA PRO A 106 10.74 -16.44 -7.26
C PRO A 106 9.44 -16.43 -8.06
N GLY A 107 8.42 -15.77 -7.55
CA GLY A 107 7.13 -15.59 -8.20
C GLY A 107 6.15 -16.76 -8.10
N VAL A 108 6.57 -17.97 -7.73
CA VAL A 108 5.71 -19.17 -7.71
C VAL A 108 4.54 -18.99 -6.75
N GLY A 109 4.80 -18.59 -5.50
CA GLY A 109 3.74 -18.44 -4.50
C GLY A 109 2.74 -17.37 -4.88
N ALA A 110 3.21 -16.19 -5.28
CA ALA A 110 2.32 -15.10 -5.70
C ALA A 110 1.52 -15.47 -6.97
N PHE A 111 2.13 -16.21 -7.90
CA PHE A 111 1.43 -16.70 -9.09
C PHE A 111 0.33 -17.71 -8.69
N ALA A 112 0.66 -18.68 -7.82
CA ALA A 112 -0.31 -19.66 -7.34
C ALA A 112 -1.49 -18.95 -6.63
N GLY A 113 -1.22 -17.95 -5.79
CA GLY A 113 -2.24 -17.15 -5.11
C GLY A 113 -3.18 -16.45 -6.08
N ALA A 114 -2.66 -15.85 -7.15
CA ALA A 114 -3.50 -15.21 -8.18
C ALA A 114 -4.35 -16.24 -8.97
N MET A 115 -3.84 -17.43 -9.12
CA MET A 115 -4.55 -18.50 -9.86
C MET A 115 -5.71 -19.12 -9.09
N LEU A 116 -5.83 -18.93 -7.76
CA LEU A 116 -6.91 -19.52 -6.95
C LEU A 116 -8.30 -19.19 -7.51
N THR A 117 -8.50 -17.95 -7.96
CA THR A 117 -9.77 -17.46 -8.50
C THR A 117 -9.86 -17.54 -10.04
N GLN A 118 -8.88 -18.16 -10.71
CA GLN A 118 -8.87 -18.33 -12.16
C GLN A 118 -9.44 -19.69 -12.61
N GLY A 119 -10.50 -20.12 -11.93
CA GLY A 119 -11.20 -21.37 -12.13
C GLY A 119 -10.80 -22.46 -11.14
N THR A 120 -11.76 -23.34 -10.90
CA THR A 120 -11.64 -24.50 -10.00
C THR A 120 -11.76 -25.80 -10.80
N LYS A 121 -11.60 -26.94 -10.15
CA LYS A 121 -11.83 -28.24 -10.79
C LYS A 121 -13.28 -28.44 -11.29
N THR A 122 -14.22 -27.64 -10.74
CA THR A 122 -15.66 -27.76 -11.05
C THR A 122 -16.20 -26.58 -11.86
N ARG A 123 -15.48 -25.44 -11.96
CA ARG A 123 -15.93 -24.21 -12.62
C ARG A 123 -14.79 -23.58 -13.42
N SER A 124 -15.11 -23.10 -14.63
CA SER A 124 -14.20 -22.22 -15.36
C SER A 124 -14.04 -20.87 -14.62
N ALA A 125 -13.03 -20.07 -14.99
CA ALA A 125 -12.82 -18.73 -14.44
C ALA A 125 -14.06 -17.84 -14.62
N LEU A 126 -14.69 -17.87 -15.79
CA LEU A 126 -15.92 -17.10 -16.06
C LEU A 126 -17.08 -17.59 -15.18
N GLN A 127 -17.34 -18.89 -15.10
CA GLN A 127 -18.41 -19.43 -14.27
C GLN A 127 -18.21 -19.12 -12.79
N PHE A 128 -16.96 -19.11 -12.31
CA PHE A 128 -16.62 -18.74 -10.95
C PHE A 128 -16.92 -17.26 -10.67
N SER A 129 -16.46 -16.38 -11.56
CA SER A 129 -16.71 -14.93 -11.47
C SER A 129 -18.20 -14.60 -11.55
N ASP A 130 -18.94 -15.21 -12.49
CA ASP A 130 -20.38 -15.01 -12.65
C ASP A 130 -21.17 -15.47 -11.40
N ALA A 131 -20.76 -16.58 -10.80
CA ALA A 131 -21.41 -17.08 -9.58
C ALA A 131 -21.26 -16.08 -8.42
N LEU A 132 -20.04 -15.57 -8.18
CA LEU A 132 -19.82 -14.54 -7.15
C LEU A 132 -20.48 -13.20 -7.50
N GLY A 133 -20.49 -12.82 -8.78
CA GLY A 133 -21.17 -11.62 -9.25
C GLY A 133 -22.68 -11.63 -8.99
N LYS A 134 -23.35 -12.79 -9.16
CA LYS A 134 -24.78 -12.95 -8.84
C LYS A 134 -25.11 -12.75 -7.36
N LEU A 135 -24.15 -13.03 -6.47
CA LEU A 135 -24.27 -12.81 -5.04
C LEU A 135 -23.97 -11.35 -4.63
N GLY A 136 -23.54 -10.50 -5.57
CA GLY A 136 -23.00 -9.17 -5.25
C GLY A 136 -21.76 -9.25 -4.36
N ALA A 137 -21.02 -10.36 -4.40
CA ALA A 137 -19.87 -10.57 -3.56
C ALA A 137 -18.61 -9.91 -4.16
N ASN A 138 -17.89 -9.16 -3.32
CA ASN A 138 -16.51 -8.75 -3.63
C ASN A 138 -15.55 -9.86 -3.19
N TYR A 139 -14.54 -10.13 -4.00
CA TYR A 139 -13.55 -11.14 -3.68
C TYR A 139 -12.16 -10.79 -4.24
N SER A 140 -11.16 -11.36 -3.62
CA SER A 140 -9.78 -11.28 -4.10
C SER A 140 -9.00 -12.54 -3.71
N SER A 141 -7.87 -12.78 -4.35
CA SER A 141 -6.94 -13.84 -3.97
C SER A 141 -5.51 -13.38 -4.15
N GLY A 142 -4.60 -13.90 -3.32
CA GLY A 142 -3.18 -13.58 -3.39
C GLY A 142 -2.39 -14.27 -2.29
N VAL A 143 -1.09 -14.38 -2.55
CA VAL A 143 -0.11 -14.87 -1.57
C VAL A 143 1.03 -13.87 -1.54
N ASN A 144 1.34 -13.36 -0.35
CA ASN A 144 2.52 -12.56 -0.09
C ASN A 144 3.67 -13.43 0.44
N PHE A 145 4.75 -12.84 0.94
CA PHE A 145 5.87 -13.63 1.45
C PHE A 145 5.51 -14.52 2.64
N ASP A 146 4.56 -14.10 3.48
CA ASP A 146 4.29 -14.73 4.78
C ASP A 146 3.02 -15.59 4.81
N GLY A 147 2.08 -15.34 3.92
CA GLY A 147 0.81 -16.05 3.88
C GLY A 147 -0.10 -15.57 2.76
N GLY A 148 -1.36 -15.98 2.81
CA GLY A 148 -2.37 -15.52 1.87
C GLY A 148 -3.37 -16.62 1.48
N GLY A 149 -4.28 -16.28 0.57
CA GLY A 149 -5.36 -17.19 0.19
C GLY A 149 -6.46 -16.47 -0.58
N VAL A 150 -7.69 -16.60 -0.11
CA VAL A 150 -8.86 -15.95 -0.71
C VAL A 150 -9.61 -15.12 0.32
N GLN A 151 -10.08 -13.98 -0.11
CA GLN A 151 -10.89 -13.07 0.68
C GLN A 151 -12.22 -12.82 -0.02
N GLY A 152 -13.28 -12.60 0.76
CA GLY A 152 -14.56 -12.22 0.19
C GLY A 152 -15.45 -11.50 1.19
N GLN A 153 -16.42 -10.77 0.63
CA GLN A 153 -17.43 -10.06 1.39
C GLN A 153 -18.75 -10.11 0.63
N SER A 154 -19.84 -10.40 1.34
CA SER A 154 -21.19 -10.39 0.79
C SER A 154 -22.20 -9.89 1.82
N LEU A 155 -23.45 -9.74 1.39
CA LEU A 155 -24.57 -9.63 2.32
C LEU A 155 -24.73 -10.95 3.10
N THR A 156 -25.15 -10.87 4.36
CA THR A 156 -25.33 -12.00 5.27
C THR A 156 -26.10 -13.19 4.64
N PRO A 157 -27.24 -13.03 3.92
CA PRO A 157 -27.96 -14.15 3.32
C PRO A 157 -27.15 -14.94 2.29
N HIS A 158 -26.12 -14.32 1.68
CA HIS A 158 -25.30 -14.93 0.64
C HIS A 158 -23.96 -15.48 1.16
N PHE A 159 -23.68 -15.34 2.45
CA PHE A 159 -22.39 -15.73 3.04
C PHE A 159 -22.07 -17.20 2.83
N GLY A 160 -23.01 -18.11 3.09
CA GLY A 160 -22.78 -19.55 2.96
C GLY A 160 -22.49 -19.99 1.53
N GLU A 161 -23.14 -19.38 0.53
CA GLU A 161 -22.87 -19.66 -0.89
C GLU A 161 -21.54 -19.06 -1.32
N MET A 162 -21.24 -17.81 -0.95
CA MET A 162 -19.93 -17.19 -1.18
C MET A 162 -18.80 -18.02 -0.56
N LEU A 163 -18.95 -18.46 0.69
CA LEU A 163 -17.93 -19.27 1.37
C LEU A 163 -17.71 -20.60 0.65
N THR A 164 -18.77 -21.21 0.10
CA THR A 164 -18.66 -22.44 -0.71
C THR A 164 -17.82 -22.21 -1.96
N LEU A 165 -18.06 -21.11 -2.68
CA LEU A 165 -17.28 -20.75 -3.87
C LEU A 165 -15.80 -20.47 -3.55
N LEU A 166 -15.56 -19.68 -2.51
CA LEU A 166 -14.19 -19.34 -2.07
C LEU A 166 -13.47 -20.58 -1.53
N GLY A 167 -14.17 -21.45 -0.80
CA GLY A 167 -13.62 -22.72 -0.34
C GLY A 167 -13.22 -23.63 -1.50
N ASP A 168 -14.03 -23.73 -2.57
CA ASP A 168 -13.67 -24.49 -3.77
C ASP A 168 -12.43 -23.88 -4.45
N ALA A 169 -12.36 -22.55 -4.58
CA ALA A 169 -11.17 -21.86 -5.10
C ALA A 169 -9.92 -22.10 -4.26
N TYR A 170 -10.05 -22.11 -2.95
CA TYR A 170 -8.94 -22.32 -2.01
C TYR A 170 -8.44 -23.77 -2.02
N MET A 171 -9.35 -24.75 -2.03
CA MET A 171 -9.03 -26.17 -1.94
C MET A 171 -8.74 -26.82 -3.30
N ASN A 172 -9.39 -26.38 -4.37
CA ASN A 172 -9.46 -27.06 -5.65
C ASN A 172 -9.15 -26.18 -6.87
N PRO A 173 -8.11 -25.32 -6.87
CA PRO A 173 -7.77 -24.52 -8.04
C PRO A 173 -7.45 -25.43 -9.24
N ALA A 174 -7.90 -25.01 -10.43
CA ALA A 174 -7.71 -25.81 -11.66
C ALA A 174 -6.29 -25.74 -12.21
N PHE A 175 -5.60 -24.62 -12.05
CA PHE A 175 -4.33 -24.33 -12.73
C PHE A 175 -4.36 -24.65 -14.22
N ALA A 176 -5.45 -24.23 -14.89
CA ALA A 176 -5.69 -24.51 -16.30
C ALA A 176 -4.59 -23.87 -17.18
N PRO A 177 -4.02 -24.57 -18.18
CA PRO A 177 -2.93 -24.06 -18.99
C PRO A 177 -3.21 -22.71 -19.66
N ALA A 178 -4.42 -22.52 -20.20
CA ALA A 178 -4.80 -21.27 -20.86
C ALA A 178 -4.80 -20.08 -19.87
N GLU A 179 -5.29 -20.29 -18.64
CA GLU A 179 -5.31 -19.28 -17.60
C GLU A 179 -3.90 -18.98 -17.06
N ILE A 180 -3.04 -20.00 -16.98
CA ILE A 180 -1.62 -19.82 -16.63
C ILE A 180 -0.93 -18.92 -17.66
N GLU A 181 -1.12 -19.14 -18.96
CA GLU A 181 -0.49 -18.32 -19.99
C GLU A 181 -1.04 -16.87 -20.01
N ARG A 182 -2.34 -16.71 -19.77
CA ARG A 182 -2.95 -15.39 -19.61
C ARG A 182 -2.36 -14.65 -18.40
N GLU A 183 -2.28 -15.30 -17.25
CA GLU A 183 -1.72 -14.73 -16.03
C GLU A 183 -0.21 -14.46 -16.17
N ARG A 184 0.54 -15.35 -16.83
CA ARG A 184 1.96 -15.15 -17.15
C ARG A 184 2.17 -13.88 -17.97
N SER A 185 1.43 -13.73 -19.06
CA SER A 185 1.52 -12.55 -19.92
C SER A 185 1.20 -11.27 -19.15
N ARG A 186 0.13 -11.29 -18.34
CA ARG A 186 -0.25 -10.17 -17.49
C ARG A 186 0.87 -9.80 -16.50
N ARG A 187 1.52 -10.79 -15.85
CA ARG A 187 2.61 -10.56 -14.91
C ARG A 187 3.87 -10.03 -15.56
N ILE A 188 4.21 -10.51 -16.74
CA ILE A 188 5.35 -9.99 -17.50
C ILE A 188 5.12 -8.52 -17.86
N THR A 189 3.92 -8.17 -18.33
CA THR A 189 3.56 -6.76 -18.58
C THR A 189 3.62 -5.93 -17.30
N GLN A 190 3.05 -6.43 -16.21
CA GLN A 190 3.11 -5.74 -14.91
C GLN A 190 4.56 -5.56 -14.42
N LEU A 191 5.43 -6.55 -14.61
CA LEU A 191 6.84 -6.43 -14.25
C LEU A 191 7.55 -5.35 -15.09
N ALA A 192 7.24 -5.25 -16.38
CA ALA A 192 7.75 -4.17 -17.22
C ALA A 192 7.30 -2.80 -16.70
N GLU A 193 6.02 -2.63 -16.36
CA GLU A 193 5.49 -1.41 -15.75
C GLU A 193 6.16 -1.07 -14.40
N LEU A 194 6.44 -2.09 -13.57
CA LEU A 194 7.16 -1.89 -12.30
C LEU A 194 8.59 -1.44 -12.55
N ASN A 195 9.26 -1.97 -13.56
CA ASN A 195 10.61 -1.57 -13.95
C ASN A 195 10.65 -0.14 -14.50
N ASP A 196 9.57 0.36 -15.10
CA ASP A 196 9.48 1.73 -15.60
C ASP A 196 9.23 2.77 -14.50
N ARG A 197 8.75 2.35 -13.34
CA ARG A 197 8.51 3.22 -12.19
C ARG A 197 9.73 3.27 -11.28
N PRO A 198 10.41 4.43 -11.11
CA PRO A 198 11.65 4.51 -10.32
C PRO A 198 11.53 3.99 -8.89
N ALA A 199 10.42 4.27 -8.19
CA ALA A 199 10.21 3.79 -6.83
C ALA A 199 10.03 2.26 -6.74
N SER A 200 9.38 1.63 -7.74
CA SER A 200 9.21 0.18 -7.80
C SER A 200 10.52 -0.51 -8.15
N LEU A 201 11.24 0.03 -9.13
CA LEU A 201 12.57 -0.45 -9.51
C LEU A 201 13.56 -0.35 -8.36
N LEU A 202 13.47 0.73 -7.56
CA LEU A 202 14.25 0.89 -6.33
C LEU A 202 14.01 -0.27 -5.35
N SER A 203 12.75 -0.65 -5.11
CA SER A 203 12.41 -1.77 -4.21
C SER A 203 12.94 -3.11 -4.72
N ILE A 204 12.95 -3.34 -6.04
CA ILE A 204 13.52 -4.53 -6.67
C ILE A 204 15.04 -4.54 -6.46
N ALA A 205 15.71 -3.44 -6.75
CA ALA A 205 17.16 -3.31 -6.58
C ALA A 205 17.60 -3.45 -5.12
N GLN A 206 16.80 -2.92 -4.18
CA GLN A 206 17.02 -3.07 -2.75
C GLN A 206 17.06 -4.54 -2.33
N GLY A 207 16.12 -5.36 -2.78
CA GLY A 207 16.11 -6.79 -2.49
C GLY A 207 17.38 -7.49 -2.96
N LEU A 208 17.81 -7.20 -4.19
CA LEU A 208 19.04 -7.76 -4.77
C LEU A 208 20.33 -7.34 -4.03
N VAL A 209 20.36 -6.13 -3.48
CA VAL A 209 21.53 -5.61 -2.73
C VAL A 209 21.60 -6.18 -1.33
N LEU A 210 20.44 -6.35 -0.65
CA LEU A 210 20.40 -6.73 0.75
C LEU A 210 20.48 -8.24 0.98
N TYR A 211 19.96 -9.05 0.05
CA TYR A 211 19.82 -10.47 0.27
C TYR A 211 20.64 -11.28 -0.74
N PRO A 212 21.28 -12.40 -0.31
CA PRO A 212 21.98 -13.28 -1.23
C PRO A 212 21.03 -13.86 -2.29
N GLY A 213 21.57 -14.26 -3.45
CA GLY A 213 20.80 -14.61 -4.64
C GLY A 213 19.78 -15.74 -4.49
N ASP A 214 19.96 -16.64 -3.53
CA ASP A 214 19.06 -17.75 -3.19
C ASP A 214 18.05 -17.40 -2.07
N HIS A 215 18.22 -16.24 -1.43
CA HIS A 215 17.30 -15.82 -0.37
C HIS A 215 15.93 -15.45 -0.95
N PRO A 216 14.80 -15.87 -0.33
CA PRO A 216 13.45 -15.59 -0.84
C PRO A 216 13.17 -14.10 -1.08
N TYR A 217 13.80 -13.21 -0.33
CA TYR A 217 13.59 -11.76 -0.42
C TYR A 217 14.53 -11.06 -1.42
N SER A 218 15.43 -11.78 -2.08
CA SER A 218 16.31 -11.22 -3.12
C SER A 218 15.54 -10.87 -4.39
N ALA A 219 14.46 -11.59 -4.71
CA ALA A 219 13.60 -11.33 -5.87
C ALA A 219 12.30 -10.62 -5.46
N PRO A 220 11.70 -9.81 -6.35
CA PRO A 220 10.40 -9.23 -6.09
C PRO A 220 9.34 -10.32 -5.96
N LEU A 221 8.29 -10.07 -5.16
CA LEU A 221 7.20 -11.03 -4.93
C LEU A 221 6.55 -11.52 -6.23
N ILE A 222 6.42 -10.65 -7.22
CA ILE A 222 5.91 -11.01 -8.56
C ILE A 222 6.81 -12.00 -9.30
N GLY A 223 8.07 -12.12 -8.91
CA GLY A 223 9.10 -12.89 -9.58
C GLY A 223 9.91 -12.08 -10.59
N THR A 224 10.90 -12.72 -11.21
CA THR A 224 11.64 -12.18 -12.34
C THR A 224 11.05 -12.69 -13.65
N GLU A 225 11.30 -11.99 -14.76
CA GLU A 225 10.82 -12.43 -16.08
C GLU A 225 11.31 -13.85 -16.43
N ALA A 226 12.59 -14.14 -16.14
CA ALA A 226 13.17 -15.45 -16.36
C ALA A 226 12.49 -16.55 -15.51
N ALA A 227 12.14 -16.25 -14.26
CA ALA A 227 11.39 -17.16 -13.39
C ALA A 227 9.95 -17.36 -13.89
N LEU A 228 9.25 -16.26 -14.20
CA LEU A 228 7.87 -16.30 -14.70
C LEU A 228 7.73 -17.18 -15.95
N LYS A 229 8.68 -17.09 -16.89
CA LYS A 229 8.70 -17.94 -18.10
C LYS A 229 8.84 -19.44 -17.82
N LYS A 230 9.43 -19.81 -16.67
CA LYS A 230 9.67 -21.21 -16.27
C LYS A 230 8.60 -21.80 -15.37
N ILE A 231 7.67 -21.01 -14.82
CA ILE A 231 6.61 -21.50 -13.95
C ILE A 231 5.68 -22.43 -14.72
N THR A 232 5.46 -23.64 -14.21
CA THR A 232 4.60 -24.66 -14.80
C THR A 232 3.38 -24.95 -13.91
N ALA A 233 2.32 -25.53 -14.48
CA ALA A 233 1.17 -26.00 -13.70
C ALA A 233 1.59 -26.94 -12.56
N GLY A 234 2.56 -27.83 -12.82
CA GLY A 234 3.10 -28.72 -11.79
C GLY A 234 3.82 -27.98 -10.65
N ALA A 235 4.51 -26.86 -10.92
CA ALA A 235 5.14 -26.06 -9.88
C ALA A 235 4.09 -25.35 -9.00
N LEU A 236 3.04 -24.80 -9.62
CA LEU A 236 1.91 -24.19 -8.91
C LEU A 236 1.17 -25.20 -8.04
N ALA A 237 0.87 -26.39 -8.60
CA ALA A 237 0.19 -27.45 -7.88
C ALA A 237 1.02 -27.97 -6.68
N ARG A 238 2.34 -28.11 -6.84
CA ARG A 238 3.23 -28.51 -5.72
C ARG A 238 3.24 -27.44 -4.62
N PHE A 239 3.36 -26.16 -4.98
CA PHE A 239 3.28 -25.07 -3.99
C PHE A 239 1.95 -25.11 -3.24
N HIS A 240 0.84 -25.20 -3.99
CA HIS A 240 -0.49 -25.28 -3.41
C HIS A 240 -0.62 -26.48 -2.46
N ALA A 241 -0.22 -27.66 -2.89
CA ALA A 241 -0.28 -28.87 -2.07
C ALA A 241 0.58 -28.79 -0.79
N ALA A 242 1.69 -28.04 -0.82
CA ALA A 242 2.56 -27.87 0.33
C ALA A 242 2.03 -26.84 1.33
N GLN A 243 1.41 -25.76 0.86
CA GLN A 243 1.05 -24.62 1.70
C GLN A 243 -0.45 -24.53 2.02
N PHE A 244 -1.34 -25.04 1.18
CA PHE A 244 -2.79 -24.98 1.37
C PHE A 244 -3.27 -26.29 1.99
N ARG A 245 -3.24 -26.34 3.32
CA ARG A 245 -3.52 -27.53 4.13
C ARG A 245 -4.37 -27.16 5.34
N PRO A 246 -5.24 -28.05 5.83
CA PRO A 246 -6.10 -27.75 6.97
C PRO A 246 -5.32 -27.19 8.18
N GLU A 247 -4.23 -27.85 8.55
CA GLU A 247 -3.40 -27.49 9.71
C GLU A 247 -2.62 -26.17 9.56
N LEU A 248 -2.52 -25.64 8.34
CA LEU A 248 -1.91 -24.33 8.03
C LEU A 248 -2.97 -23.27 7.72
N THR A 249 -4.25 -23.63 7.75
CA THR A 249 -5.34 -22.74 7.34
C THR A 249 -6.02 -22.09 8.54
N THR A 250 -6.22 -20.78 8.44
CA THR A 250 -7.09 -20.02 9.33
C THR A 250 -8.21 -19.40 8.51
N VAL A 251 -9.43 -19.47 9.02
CA VAL A 251 -10.61 -18.80 8.48
C VAL A 251 -11.01 -17.69 9.45
N ALA A 252 -10.74 -16.44 9.09
CA ALA A 252 -11.13 -15.27 9.87
C ALA A 252 -12.41 -14.67 9.28
N ILE A 253 -13.43 -14.48 10.12
CA ILE A 253 -14.77 -14.01 9.73
C ILE A 253 -15.09 -12.80 10.59
N ALA A 254 -15.63 -11.74 9.96
CA ALA A 254 -16.14 -10.59 10.68
C ALA A 254 -17.43 -10.10 10.02
N GLY A 255 -18.42 -9.74 10.83
CA GLY A 255 -19.69 -9.19 10.32
C GLY A 255 -20.92 -9.68 11.06
N ASN A 256 -22.07 -9.54 10.40
CA ASN A 256 -23.37 -9.88 10.95
C ASN A 256 -23.62 -11.40 10.89
N ILE A 257 -22.90 -12.12 11.71
CA ILE A 257 -23.02 -13.58 11.86
C ILE A 257 -22.60 -13.94 13.29
N THR A 258 -23.28 -14.93 13.88
CA THR A 258 -22.87 -15.45 15.18
C THR A 258 -21.69 -16.40 15.05
N LYS A 259 -20.90 -16.57 16.11
CA LYS A 259 -19.82 -17.57 16.13
C LYS A 259 -20.34 -18.97 15.79
N ALA A 260 -21.47 -19.35 16.34
CA ALA A 260 -22.05 -20.68 16.10
C ALA A 260 -22.38 -20.90 14.63
N ASP A 261 -23.02 -19.93 13.97
CA ASP A 261 -23.34 -20.01 12.54
C ASP A 261 -22.09 -19.95 11.67
N ALA A 262 -21.13 -19.09 12.02
CA ALA A 262 -19.85 -19.01 11.33
C ALA A 262 -19.10 -20.35 11.35
N VAL A 263 -18.95 -20.96 12.52
CA VAL A 263 -18.31 -22.27 12.69
C VAL A 263 -19.05 -23.35 11.91
N LYS A 264 -20.39 -23.35 11.98
CA LYS A 264 -21.23 -24.32 11.23
C LYS A 264 -21.02 -24.18 9.71
N GLU A 265 -20.96 -22.98 9.16
CA GLU A 265 -20.71 -22.76 7.73
C GLU A 265 -19.29 -23.17 7.34
N VAL A 266 -18.29 -22.87 8.17
CA VAL A 266 -16.90 -23.30 7.91
C VAL A 266 -16.79 -24.82 7.99
N GLU A 267 -17.43 -25.47 8.97
CA GLU A 267 -17.47 -26.95 9.07
C GLU A 267 -18.14 -27.56 7.84
N ARG A 268 -19.26 -26.98 7.37
CA ARG A 268 -19.97 -27.46 6.17
C ARG A 268 -19.08 -27.43 4.93
N VAL A 269 -18.26 -26.37 4.75
CA VAL A 269 -17.42 -26.18 3.57
C VAL A 269 -16.09 -26.92 3.67
N PHE A 270 -15.45 -26.86 4.83
CA PHE A 270 -14.06 -27.30 5.01
C PHE A 270 -13.91 -28.53 5.90
N GLY A 271 -14.93 -28.94 6.66
CA GLY A 271 -14.82 -29.98 7.68
C GLY A 271 -14.38 -31.35 7.13
N ALA A 272 -14.84 -31.72 5.93
CA ALA A 272 -14.43 -32.94 5.26
C ALA A 272 -13.06 -32.86 4.56
N TRP A 273 -12.45 -31.68 4.49
CA TRP A 273 -11.19 -31.49 3.79
C TRP A 273 -10.02 -32.07 4.59
N LYS A 274 -9.33 -33.03 3.98
CA LYS A 274 -8.16 -33.74 4.57
C LYS A 274 -6.81 -33.21 4.04
N GLY A 275 -6.85 -32.14 3.23
CA GLY A 275 -5.68 -31.64 2.52
C GLY A 275 -5.32 -32.46 1.28
N PRO A 276 -4.25 -32.10 0.58
CA PRO A 276 -3.81 -32.83 -0.64
C PRO A 276 -3.32 -34.22 -0.30
N ILE A 277 -3.79 -35.22 -1.09
CA ILE A 277 -3.38 -36.62 -0.94
C ILE A 277 -1.88 -36.73 -1.24
N GLY A 278 -1.13 -37.42 -0.38
CA GLY A 278 0.31 -37.65 -0.56
C GLY A 278 1.18 -36.42 -0.31
N ALA A 279 0.62 -35.36 0.27
CA ALA A 279 1.43 -34.23 0.69
C ALA A 279 2.48 -34.67 1.73
N PRO A 280 3.73 -34.18 1.64
CA PRO A 280 4.73 -34.45 2.67
C PRO A 280 4.26 -33.92 4.04
N PRO A 281 4.77 -34.44 5.16
CA PRO A 281 4.50 -33.85 6.45
C PRO A 281 4.74 -32.33 6.42
N VAL A 282 3.92 -31.55 7.13
CA VAL A 282 4.18 -30.10 7.27
C VAL A 282 5.59 -29.96 7.80
N PRO A 283 6.53 -29.34 7.08
CA PRO A 283 7.85 -29.08 7.60
C PRO A 283 7.71 -28.34 8.94
N ALA A 284 8.56 -28.63 9.91
CA ALA A 284 8.68 -27.78 11.09
C ALA A 284 8.82 -26.34 10.62
N LYS A 285 8.18 -25.38 11.33
CA LYS A 285 8.36 -23.95 11.05
C LYS A 285 9.87 -23.70 11.04
N ALA A 286 10.43 -23.33 9.89
CA ALA A 286 11.84 -22.99 9.85
C ALA A 286 12.05 -21.88 10.88
N GLU A 287 12.89 -22.11 11.87
CA GLU A 287 13.34 -21.07 12.77
C GLU A 287 14.13 -20.08 11.91
N LEU A 288 13.45 -19.02 11.49
CA LEU A 288 14.12 -17.93 10.82
C LEU A 288 15.08 -17.29 11.84
N PRO A 289 16.32 -16.94 11.44
CA PRO A 289 17.28 -16.37 12.35
C PRO A 289 16.67 -15.19 13.12
N ALA A 290 16.82 -15.19 14.43
CA ALA A 290 16.38 -14.09 15.28
C ALA A 290 17.17 -12.79 15.02
N GLU A 291 18.32 -12.92 14.37
CA GLU A 291 19.18 -11.81 13.95
C GLU A 291 19.02 -11.54 12.45
N PRO A 292 19.15 -10.27 12.04
CA PRO A 292 19.19 -9.92 10.64
C PRO A 292 20.25 -10.77 9.91
N PRO A 293 19.98 -11.26 8.69
CA PRO A 293 20.99 -11.95 7.92
C PRO A 293 22.19 -11.01 7.72
N ALA A 294 23.40 -11.56 7.91
CA ALA A 294 24.61 -10.81 7.56
C ALA A 294 24.54 -10.46 6.07
N LEU A 295 24.88 -9.23 5.75
CA LEU A 295 25.06 -8.83 4.35
C LEU A 295 26.07 -9.75 3.69
N ALA A 296 25.85 -10.07 2.41
CA ALA A 296 26.82 -10.83 1.64
C ALA A 296 28.19 -10.15 1.72
N ALA A 297 29.26 -10.96 1.94
CA ALA A 297 30.62 -10.43 1.95
C ALA A 297 30.89 -9.70 0.64
N GLY A 298 31.39 -8.48 0.71
CA GLY A 298 31.63 -7.63 -0.47
C GLY A 298 30.37 -6.96 -1.07
N ALA A 299 29.21 -7.03 -0.41
CA ALA A 299 28.02 -6.30 -0.88
C ALA A 299 28.33 -4.79 -1.02
N PRO A 300 28.05 -4.19 -2.19
CA PRO A 300 28.37 -2.79 -2.46
C PRO A 300 27.63 -1.86 -1.51
N ARG A 301 28.30 -0.80 -1.06
CA ARG A 301 27.67 0.20 -0.18
C ARG A 301 26.79 1.18 -0.91
N VAL A 302 27.08 1.46 -2.17
CA VAL A 302 26.33 2.41 -2.99
C VAL A 302 26.04 1.78 -4.35
N VAL A 303 24.76 1.68 -4.69
CA VAL A 303 24.29 1.15 -5.97
C VAL A 303 23.39 2.17 -6.65
N ILE A 304 23.72 2.53 -7.88
CA ILE A 304 22.90 3.36 -8.76
C ILE A 304 22.30 2.47 -9.85
N VAL A 305 20.99 2.40 -9.93
CA VAL A 305 20.30 1.90 -11.12
C VAL A 305 20.10 3.06 -12.08
N ASP A 306 20.85 3.03 -13.17
CA ASP A 306 20.93 4.14 -14.09
C ASP A 306 19.67 4.32 -14.94
N ARG A 307 19.11 5.50 -14.86
CA ARG A 307 17.99 6.00 -15.67
C ARG A 307 18.32 7.42 -16.13
N PRO A 308 18.99 7.56 -17.27
CA PRO A 308 19.42 8.87 -17.79
C PRO A 308 18.24 9.83 -18.00
N GLY A 309 18.44 11.09 -17.67
CA GLY A 309 17.47 12.15 -17.87
C GLY A 309 16.41 12.30 -16.78
N LEU A 310 16.40 11.49 -15.73
CA LEU A 310 15.52 11.69 -14.59
C LEU A 310 15.89 12.99 -13.85
N THR A 311 14.86 13.81 -13.57
CA THR A 311 14.98 15.06 -12.79
C THR A 311 14.95 14.83 -11.28
N GLN A 312 14.58 13.63 -10.86
CA GLN A 312 14.57 13.19 -9.46
C GLN A 312 15.25 11.83 -9.34
N SER A 313 15.90 11.60 -8.21
CA SER A 313 16.39 10.31 -7.78
C SER A 313 15.42 9.68 -6.79
N SER A 314 14.98 8.44 -7.02
CA SER A 314 14.37 7.64 -5.97
C SER A 314 15.47 7.01 -5.14
N VAL A 315 15.58 7.36 -3.85
CA VAL A 315 16.69 7.00 -2.97
C VAL A 315 16.17 6.18 -1.80
N THR A 316 16.91 5.15 -1.39
CA THR A 316 16.75 4.49 -0.10
C THR A 316 18.12 4.27 0.57
N VAL A 317 18.16 4.59 1.87
CA VAL A 317 19.22 4.12 2.78
C VAL A 317 18.63 2.95 3.54
N THR A 318 19.26 1.78 3.47
CA THR A 318 18.63 0.51 3.81
C THR A 318 19.61 -0.48 4.44
N LEU A 319 19.08 -1.41 5.22
CA LEU A 319 19.80 -2.58 5.76
C LEU A 319 18.80 -3.73 5.99
N PRO A 320 19.27 -4.99 6.18
CA PRO A 320 18.39 -6.06 6.63
C PRO A 320 17.78 -5.70 7.98
N GLY A 321 16.45 -5.69 8.06
CA GLY A 321 15.70 -5.34 9.26
C GLY A 321 15.54 -6.54 10.21
N VAL A 322 14.34 -6.71 10.77
CA VAL A 322 14.05 -7.74 11.80
C VAL A 322 12.79 -8.52 11.45
N PRO A 323 12.65 -9.76 11.94
CA PRO A 323 11.40 -10.50 11.80
C PRO A 323 10.27 -9.90 12.66
N ARG A 324 9.02 -10.15 12.27
CA ARG A 324 7.83 -9.72 13.04
C ARG A 324 7.81 -10.28 14.46
N ALA A 325 8.39 -11.44 14.66
CA ALA A 325 8.45 -12.12 15.95
C ALA A 325 9.46 -11.50 16.95
N THR A 326 10.13 -10.40 16.59
CA THR A 326 11.07 -9.70 17.49
C THR A 326 10.36 -9.20 18.75
N LYS A 327 10.99 -9.40 19.92
CA LYS A 327 10.52 -8.85 21.19
C LYS A 327 10.59 -7.31 21.25
N ASP A 328 11.41 -6.71 20.41
CA ASP A 328 11.62 -5.26 20.36
C ASP A 328 10.60 -4.55 19.42
N TYR A 329 9.55 -5.28 18.96
CA TYR A 329 8.59 -4.81 17.96
C TYR A 329 7.96 -3.46 18.31
N ASP A 330 7.43 -3.28 19.52
CA ASP A 330 6.73 -2.05 19.90
C ASP A 330 7.71 -0.87 20.01
N ALA A 331 8.92 -1.08 20.54
CA ALA A 331 9.97 -0.06 20.60
C ALA A 331 10.44 0.35 19.19
N LEU A 332 10.58 -0.62 18.27
CA LEU A 332 10.92 -0.36 16.88
C LEU A 332 9.81 0.41 16.14
N LEU A 333 8.54 0.12 16.42
CA LEU A 333 7.43 0.91 15.85
C LEU A 333 7.49 2.37 16.30
N VAL A 334 7.71 2.61 17.59
CA VAL A 334 7.83 3.97 18.15
C VAL A 334 9.05 4.69 17.55
N MET A 335 10.21 4.05 17.56
CA MET A 335 11.45 4.58 16.97
C MET A 335 11.26 4.93 15.49
N ASN A 336 10.67 4.03 14.71
CA ASN A 336 10.42 4.27 13.28
C ASN A 336 9.41 5.41 13.05
N THR A 337 8.38 5.53 13.90
CA THR A 337 7.41 6.63 13.82
C THR A 337 8.09 7.98 14.00
N LEU A 338 9.02 8.07 14.95
CA LEU A 338 9.84 9.25 15.19
C LEU A 338 10.80 9.55 14.04
N LEU A 339 11.45 8.51 13.49
CA LEU A 339 12.45 8.68 12.44
C LEU A 339 11.82 9.08 11.10
N GLY A 340 10.78 8.34 10.63
CA GLY A 340 10.20 8.56 9.30
C GLY A 340 8.78 8.02 9.11
N GLY A 341 8.11 7.55 10.18
CA GLY A 341 6.80 6.89 10.09
C GLY A 341 5.60 7.83 10.12
N GLN A 342 5.80 9.13 10.35
CA GLN A 342 4.73 10.13 10.39
C GLN A 342 5.16 11.43 9.68
N PHE A 343 4.20 12.33 9.44
CA PHE A 343 4.48 13.60 8.75
C PHE A 343 5.47 14.49 9.53
N SER A 344 5.34 14.59 10.85
CA SER A 344 6.22 15.33 11.75
C SER A 344 7.48 14.55 12.16
N SER A 345 7.84 13.50 11.43
CA SER A 345 9.06 12.71 11.69
C SER A 345 10.34 13.47 11.35
N ARG A 346 11.45 13.08 11.99
CA ARG A 346 12.74 13.75 11.83
C ARG A 346 13.21 13.81 10.38
N LEU A 347 13.12 12.70 9.64
CA LEU A 347 13.46 12.66 8.21
C LEU A 347 12.61 13.61 7.38
N ASN A 348 11.30 13.64 7.60
CA ASN A 348 10.42 14.50 6.81
C ASN A 348 10.62 15.98 7.15
N LEU A 349 10.76 16.34 8.42
CA LEU A 349 11.06 17.72 8.83
C LEU A 349 12.42 18.19 8.30
N ASN A 350 13.44 17.32 8.32
CA ASN A 350 14.76 17.66 7.80
C ASN A 350 14.75 17.82 6.27
N LEU A 351 14.39 16.76 5.54
CA LEU A 351 14.55 16.76 4.08
C LEU A 351 13.52 17.63 3.36
N ARG A 352 12.29 17.69 3.87
CA ARG A 352 11.21 18.45 3.25
C ARG A 352 11.14 19.89 3.73
N GLU A 353 10.96 20.09 5.06
CA GLU A 353 10.66 21.42 5.59
C GLU A 353 11.93 22.29 5.69
N LYS A 354 13.03 21.73 6.19
CA LYS A 354 14.29 22.47 6.38
C LYS A 354 15.06 22.66 5.07
N HIS A 355 15.17 21.62 4.25
CA HIS A 355 16.06 21.63 3.09
C HIS A 355 15.33 21.65 1.74
N ALA A 356 14.02 21.38 1.69
CA ALA A 356 13.23 21.32 0.46
C ALA A 356 13.81 20.36 -0.62
N TYR A 357 14.49 19.30 -0.21
CA TYR A 357 15.07 18.31 -1.12
C TYR A 357 14.05 17.34 -1.71
N THR A 358 12.92 17.16 -1.03
CA THR A 358 11.87 16.19 -1.37
C THR A 358 10.48 16.71 -0.99
N TYR A 359 9.43 16.17 -1.60
CA TYR A 359 8.05 16.35 -1.15
C TYR A 359 7.69 15.46 0.05
N GLY A 360 8.53 14.48 0.40
CA GLY A 360 8.38 13.63 1.56
C GLY A 360 9.45 12.57 1.67
N ALA A 361 9.92 12.35 2.90
CA ALA A 361 10.83 11.27 3.27
C ALA A 361 10.19 10.39 4.33
N ARG A 362 10.41 9.08 4.26
CA ARG A 362 9.80 8.09 5.16
C ARG A 362 10.81 7.03 5.57
N SER A 363 10.59 6.43 6.73
CA SER A 363 11.25 5.18 7.09
C SER A 363 10.23 4.09 7.43
N SER A 364 10.64 2.84 7.25
CA SER A 364 9.82 1.66 7.57
C SER A 364 10.69 0.44 7.83
N PHE A 365 10.19 -0.45 8.68
CA PHE A 365 10.64 -1.83 8.77
C PHE A 365 9.58 -2.73 8.12
N ASP A 366 9.95 -3.46 7.09
CA ASP A 366 9.09 -4.48 6.49
C ASP A 366 9.30 -5.79 7.25
N MET A 367 8.60 -5.92 8.38
CA MET A 367 8.75 -7.05 9.30
C MET A 367 7.90 -8.22 8.80
N ARG A 368 8.56 -9.25 8.32
CA ARG A 368 7.99 -10.50 7.81
C ARG A 368 8.23 -11.65 8.77
N HIS A 369 7.94 -12.90 8.37
CA HIS A 369 8.42 -14.09 9.11
C HIS A 369 9.93 -14.05 9.27
N GLY A 370 10.65 -13.73 8.21
CA GLY A 370 12.07 -13.41 8.25
C GLY A 370 12.34 -11.92 8.38
N ALA A 371 13.61 -11.56 8.50
CA ALA A 371 14.05 -10.18 8.52
C ALA A 371 13.90 -9.54 7.14
N GLY A 372 12.79 -8.84 6.89
CA GLY A 372 12.63 -7.97 5.73
C GLY A 372 13.45 -6.68 5.87
N PRO A 373 13.46 -5.78 4.89
CA PRO A 373 14.32 -4.60 4.91
C PRO A 373 13.85 -3.51 5.88
N PHE A 374 14.80 -2.80 6.49
CA PHE A 374 14.61 -1.43 6.91
C PHE A 374 14.89 -0.51 5.71
N SER A 375 14.14 0.55 5.59
CA SER A 375 14.27 1.55 4.53
C SER A 375 14.06 2.95 5.08
N ALA A 376 14.94 3.89 4.73
CA ALA A 376 14.75 5.33 4.85
C ALA A 376 14.80 5.91 3.44
N ALA A 377 13.66 6.35 2.89
CA ALA A 377 13.49 6.57 1.46
C ALA A 377 12.74 7.86 1.12
N GLY A 378 13.00 8.38 -0.08
CA GLY A 378 12.29 9.52 -0.66
C GLY A 378 12.64 9.72 -2.14
N ALA A 379 11.77 10.47 -2.84
CA ALA A 379 12.10 11.00 -4.15
C ALA A 379 12.72 12.39 -3.98
N VAL A 380 13.97 12.54 -4.39
CA VAL A 380 14.81 13.71 -4.13
C VAL A 380 15.12 14.43 -5.45
N VAL A 381 15.12 15.75 -5.44
CA VAL A 381 15.58 16.53 -6.59
C VAL A 381 17.02 16.11 -6.92
N ARG A 382 17.29 15.83 -8.19
CA ARG A 382 18.55 15.24 -8.69
C ARG A 382 19.80 15.96 -8.18
N GLU A 383 19.78 17.28 -8.22
CA GLU A 383 20.91 18.13 -7.82
C GLU A 383 21.23 18.02 -6.31
N ASN A 384 20.28 17.56 -5.51
CA ASN A 384 20.38 17.43 -4.05
C ASN A 384 20.48 15.97 -3.58
N THR A 385 20.76 15.02 -4.48
CA THR A 385 20.80 13.59 -4.16
C THR A 385 21.86 13.26 -3.11
N GLY A 386 23.10 13.70 -3.29
CA GLY A 386 24.17 13.50 -2.31
C GLY A 386 23.91 14.19 -0.97
N PRO A 387 23.57 15.48 -0.95
CA PRO A 387 23.13 16.18 0.27
C PRO A 387 22.00 15.45 1.01
N ALA A 388 20.96 14.98 0.32
CA ALA A 388 19.85 14.27 0.95
C ALA A 388 20.28 12.93 1.57
N VAL A 389 21.12 12.16 0.89
CA VAL A 389 21.70 10.93 1.46
C VAL A 389 22.48 11.24 2.74
N ARG A 390 23.28 12.31 2.76
CA ARG A 390 24.01 12.75 3.96
C ARG A 390 23.08 13.07 5.11
N GLU A 391 21.99 13.80 4.84
CA GLU A 391 21.00 14.13 5.86
C GLU A 391 20.26 12.90 6.40
N ILE A 392 19.96 11.89 5.54
CA ILE A 392 19.37 10.62 5.99
C ILE A 392 20.31 9.91 6.97
N PHE A 393 21.62 9.83 6.64
CA PHE A 393 22.62 9.25 7.55
C PHE A 393 22.72 10.05 8.85
N ALA A 394 22.68 11.39 8.78
CA ALA A 394 22.75 12.26 9.94
C ALA A 394 21.55 12.03 10.89
N GLU A 395 20.33 11.93 10.35
CA GLU A 395 19.14 11.67 11.18
C GLU A 395 19.13 10.25 11.77
N ILE A 396 19.62 9.24 11.04
CA ILE A 396 19.81 7.89 11.59
C ILE A 396 20.82 7.92 12.74
N GLU A 397 21.96 8.58 12.57
CA GLU A 397 22.99 8.68 13.61
C GLU A 397 22.52 9.52 14.81
N ARG A 398 21.75 10.58 14.56
CA ARG A 398 21.11 11.37 15.60
C ARG A 398 20.13 10.53 16.43
N MET A 399 19.31 9.68 15.77
CA MET A 399 18.40 8.76 16.46
C MET A 399 19.14 7.77 17.35
N ARG A 400 20.35 7.37 16.98
CA ARG A 400 21.20 6.46 17.76
C ARG A 400 21.89 7.14 18.94
N ARG A 401 22.31 8.40 18.79
CA ARG A 401 23.15 9.11 19.79
C ARG A 401 22.35 9.96 20.75
N GLU A 402 21.29 10.58 20.28
CA GLU A 402 20.54 11.55 21.06
C GLU A 402 19.22 10.94 21.55
N PRO A 403 18.91 11.05 22.85
CA PRO A 403 17.59 10.68 23.33
C PRO A 403 16.52 11.54 22.67
N VAL A 404 15.35 10.96 22.39
CA VAL A 404 14.19 11.69 21.88
C VAL A 404 13.58 12.52 23.01
N THR A 405 12.97 13.66 22.67
CA THR A 405 12.28 14.48 23.66
C THR A 405 11.00 13.80 24.15
N ILE A 406 10.51 14.23 25.30
CA ILE A 406 9.26 13.68 25.87
C ILE A 406 8.08 14.01 24.96
N GLU A 407 8.08 15.19 24.35
CA GLU A 407 7.05 15.65 23.42
C GLU A 407 7.05 14.81 22.13
N GLU A 408 8.22 14.66 21.48
CA GLU A 408 8.35 13.80 20.29
C GLU A 408 7.84 12.38 20.58
N LEU A 409 8.23 11.83 21.73
CA LEU A 409 7.83 10.47 22.14
C LEU A 409 6.33 10.37 22.40
N ALA A 410 5.73 11.36 23.08
CA ALA A 410 4.29 11.40 23.33
C ALA A 410 3.49 11.45 22.03
N ASP A 411 3.90 12.29 21.08
CA ASP A 411 3.27 12.41 19.76
C ASP A 411 3.35 11.11 18.96
N ALA A 412 4.51 10.45 18.93
CA ALA A 412 4.68 9.19 18.21
C ALA A 412 3.82 8.06 18.80
N LYS A 413 3.74 7.96 20.14
CA LYS A 413 2.88 7.01 20.83
C LYS A 413 1.41 7.27 20.54
N ALA A 414 0.98 8.53 20.66
CA ALA A 414 -0.39 8.94 20.37
C ALA A 414 -0.78 8.64 18.91
N ASN A 415 0.13 8.89 17.96
CA ASN A 415 -0.07 8.58 16.55
C ASN A 415 -0.32 7.08 16.35
N LEU A 416 0.53 6.21 16.89
CA LEU A 416 0.41 4.76 16.78
C LEU A 416 -0.90 4.23 17.40
N ILE A 417 -1.27 4.72 18.57
CA ILE A 417 -2.49 4.29 19.27
C ILE A 417 -3.75 4.75 18.52
N ARG A 418 -3.78 6.00 18.06
CA ARG A 418 -4.92 6.57 17.32
C ARG A 418 -5.17 5.91 15.95
N GLN A 419 -4.20 5.21 15.38
CA GLN A 419 -4.37 4.46 14.13
C GLN A 419 -5.00 3.07 14.34
N LEU A 420 -5.04 2.54 15.56
CA LEU A 420 -5.56 1.19 15.82
C LEU A 420 -7.04 1.01 15.44
N PRO A 421 -7.95 1.96 15.70
CA PRO A 421 -9.36 1.83 15.32
C PRO A 421 -9.57 1.57 13.83
N ALA A 422 -8.79 2.21 12.94
CA ALA A 422 -8.90 2.06 11.49
C ALA A 422 -8.73 0.60 11.00
N ARG A 423 -8.00 -0.23 11.76
CA ARG A 423 -7.83 -1.65 11.44
C ARG A 423 -9.11 -2.47 11.58
N PHE A 424 -10.10 -1.95 12.30
CA PHE A 424 -11.36 -2.59 12.62
C PHE A 424 -12.57 -1.80 12.10
N GLU A 425 -12.38 -0.83 11.21
CA GLU A 425 -13.43 0.05 10.72
C GLU A 425 -14.48 -0.70 9.88
N THR A 426 -14.04 -1.59 9.00
CA THR A 426 -14.92 -2.39 8.14
C THR A 426 -14.84 -3.88 8.47
N ALA A 427 -15.85 -4.66 8.10
CA ALA A 427 -15.83 -6.11 8.24
C ALA A 427 -14.63 -6.75 7.53
N GLY A 428 -14.32 -6.30 6.29
CA GLY A 428 -13.17 -6.77 5.53
C GLY A 428 -11.84 -6.46 6.21
N ALA A 429 -11.63 -5.21 6.66
CA ALA A 429 -10.42 -4.83 7.40
C ALA A 429 -10.26 -5.61 8.70
N THR A 430 -11.38 -5.84 9.42
CA THR A 430 -11.41 -6.66 10.64
C THR A 430 -11.00 -8.11 10.35
N ALA A 431 -11.61 -8.76 9.35
CA ALA A 431 -11.28 -10.14 8.98
C ALA A 431 -9.79 -10.28 8.61
N SER A 432 -9.26 -9.38 7.77
CA SER A 432 -7.84 -9.41 7.38
C SER A 432 -6.89 -9.10 8.54
N THR A 433 -7.26 -8.17 9.45
CA THR A 433 -6.47 -7.87 10.64
C THR A 433 -6.38 -9.09 11.56
N VAL A 434 -7.49 -9.80 11.74
CA VAL A 434 -7.56 -11.02 12.56
C VAL A 434 -6.82 -12.19 11.90
N ALA A 435 -6.94 -12.36 10.57
CA ALA A 435 -6.14 -13.33 9.82
C ALA A 435 -4.64 -13.09 9.98
N GLY A 436 -4.21 -11.83 10.01
CA GLY A 436 -2.82 -11.44 10.25
C GLY A 436 -2.27 -11.88 11.61
N LEU A 437 -3.12 -11.98 12.65
CA LEU A 437 -2.69 -12.53 13.94
C LEU A 437 -2.27 -14.00 13.79
N ALA A 438 -3.01 -14.78 13.01
CA ALA A 438 -2.69 -16.17 12.77
C ALA A 438 -1.42 -16.34 11.91
N VAL A 439 -1.24 -15.50 10.89
CA VAL A 439 -0.05 -15.55 10.02
C VAL A 439 1.22 -15.38 10.85
N TYR A 440 1.24 -14.44 11.80
CA TYR A 440 2.41 -14.16 12.62
C TYR A 440 2.39 -14.84 14.01
N ASP A 441 1.43 -15.73 14.24
CA ASP A 441 1.30 -16.48 15.51
C ASP A 441 1.23 -15.53 16.73
N LEU A 442 0.42 -14.46 16.59
CA LEU A 442 0.24 -13.46 17.63
C LEU A 442 -0.96 -13.81 18.53
N PRO A 443 -0.93 -13.38 19.80
CA PRO A 443 -2.06 -13.60 20.70
C PRO A 443 -3.31 -12.83 20.23
N LEU A 444 -4.48 -13.36 20.53
CA LEU A 444 -5.74 -12.74 20.09
C LEU A 444 -6.02 -11.38 20.77
N ASP A 445 -5.41 -11.12 21.93
CA ASP A 445 -5.48 -9.84 22.64
C ASP A 445 -4.39 -8.84 22.24
N GLU A 446 -3.63 -9.13 21.18
CA GLU A 446 -2.52 -8.30 20.70
C GLU A 446 -2.90 -6.82 20.59
N PHE A 447 -4.07 -6.51 20.01
CA PHE A 447 -4.52 -5.13 19.84
C PHE A 447 -5.07 -4.50 21.12
N GLY A 448 -5.55 -5.30 22.06
CA GLY A 448 -6.00 -4.83 23.38
C GLY A 448 -4.84 -4.47 24.32
N THR A 449 -3.75 -5.22 24.23
CA THR A 449 -2.58 -5.03 25.10
C THR A 449 -1.55 -4.05 24.51
N ARG A 450 -1.53 -3.88 23.19
CA ARG A 450 -0.56 -3.02 22.48
C ARG A 450 -0.54 -1.56 22.96
N PRO A 451 -1.67 -0.86 23.17
CA PRO A 451 -1.63 0.51 23.68
C PRO A 451 -0.84 0.64 24.98
N ALA A 452 -1.06 -0.26 25.93
CA ALA A 452 -0.33 -0.25 27.21
C ALA A 452 1.16 -0.55 27.03
N ARG A 453 1.54 -1.44 26.12
CA ARG A 453 2.95 -1.71 25.78
C ARG A 453 3.62 -0.49 25.16
N ILE A 454 2.97 0.16 24.18
CA ILE A 454 3.47 1.40 23.55
C ILE A 454 3.63 2.50 24.60
N GLN A 455 2.69 2.67 25.52
CA GLN A 455 2.77 3.70 26.56
C GLN A 455 3.99 3.51 27.51
N ARG A 456 4.45 2.29 27.72
CA ARG A 456 5.62 2.00 28.58
C ARG A 456 6.96 2.31 27.93
N ILE A 457 7.03 2.46 26.61
CA ILE A 457 8.29 2.74 25.89
C ILE A 457 8.88 4.07 26.39
N THR A 458 10.14 4.05 26.74
CA THR A 458 10.89 5.22 27.22
C THR A 458 11.82 5.78 26.14
N PRO A 459 12.36 7.01 26.29
CA PRO A 459 13.40 7.51 25.42
C PRO A 459 14.63 6.61 25.34
N ALA A 460 14.99 5.94 26.46
CA ALA A 460 16.10 4.99 26.51
C ALA A 460 15.82 3.73 25.67
N ASP A 461 14.59 3.19 25.70
CA ASP A 461 14.21 2.05 24.86
C ASP A 461 14.29 2.39 23.37
N VAL A 462 13.84 3.59 22.98
CA VAL A 462 13.95 4.10 21.60
C VAL A 462 15.41 4.17 21.16
N GLN A 463 16.28 4.75 21.99
CA GLN A 463 17.71 4.85 21.71
C GLN A 463 18.38 3.48 21.65
N GLN A 464 18.04 2.57 22.55
CA GLN A 464 18.59 1.22 22.59
C GLN A 464 18.29 0.45 21.30
N VAL A 465 17.02 0.48 20.83
CA VAL A 465 16.67 -0.21 19.57
C VAL A 465 17.28 0.48 18.36
N ALA A 466 17.42 1.81 18.37
CA ALA A 466 18.12 2.54 17.30
C ALA A 466 19.60 2.12 17.23
N GLN A 467 20.29 2.04 18.37
CA GLN A 467 21.69 1.59 18.44
C GLN A 467 21.85 0.13 17.99
N LYS A 468 20.92 -0.73 18.40
CA LYS A 468 20.97 -2.16 18.10
C LYS A 468 20.71 -2.48 16.63
N TYR A 469 19.76 -1.80 15.99
CA TYR A 469 19.24 -2.20 14.69
C TYR A 469 19.60 -1.26 13.52
N LEU A 470 19.91 0.01 13.78
CA LEU A 470 20.34 0.93 12.74
C LEU A 470 21.89 0.99 12.68
N VAL A 471 22.52 -0.13 12.32
CA VAL A 471 24.00 -0.28 12.34
C VAL A 471 24.59 0.43 11.12
N PRO A 472 25.41 1.51 11.29
CA PRO A 472 25.89 2.36 10.18
C PRO A 472 26.74 1.60 9.16
N GLU A 473 27.51 0.61 9.60
CA GLU A 473 28.39 -0.21 8.76
C GLU A 473 27.58 -1.12 7.82
N GLN A 474 26.35 -1.46 8.22
CA GLN A 474 25.43 -2.29 7.44
C GLN A 474 24.55 -1.48 6.49
N LEU A 475 24.47 -0.16 6.65
CA LEU A 475 23.66 0.69 5.78
C LEU A 475 24.20 0.66 4.34
N ARG A 476 23.28 0.53 3.40
CA ARG A 476 23.48 0.57 1.95
C ARG A 476 22.66 1.70 1.36
N VAL A 477 23.21 2.36 0.36
CA VAL A 477 22.52 3.35 -0.46
C VAL A 477 22.14 2.70 -1.77
N VAL A 478 20.86 2.61 -2.04
CA VAL A 478 20.34 2.17 -3.34
C VAL A 478 19.53 3.30 -3.93
N LEU A 479 19.77 3.61 -5.18
CA LEU A 479 18.98 4.65 -5.83
C LEU A 479 18.72 4.32 -7.31
N VAL A 480 17.63 4.89 -7.82
CA VAL A 480 17.30 4.94 -9.25
C VAL A 480 17.34 6.39 -9.67
N GLY A 481 18.22 6.71 -10.61
CA GLY A 481 18.45 8.09 -11.04
C GLY A 481 19.39 8.19 -12.24
N ASP A 482 19.71 9.40 -12.63
CA ASP A 482 20.67 9.71 -13.69
C ASP A 482 22.10 9.60 -13.14
N ALA A 483 22.76 8.46 -13.41
CA ALA A 483 24.09 8.17 -12.86
C ALA A 483 25.14 9.21 -13.27
N GLY A 484 25.03 9.77 -14.49
CA GLY A 484 25.94 10.83 -14.94
C GLY A 484 25.83 12.12 -14.13
N ALA A 485 24.67 12.40 -13.58
CA ALA A 485 24.43 13.60 -12.78
C ALA A 485 24.67 13.40 -11.27
N VAL A 486 24.46 12.19 -10.74
CA VAL A 486 24.51 11.95 -9.30
C VAL A 486 25.74 11.17 -8.84
N GLY A 487 26.51 10.56 -9.76
CA GLY A 487 27.64 9.71 -9.42
C GLY A 487 28.72 10.43 -8.60
N GLU A 488 29.10 11.64 -9.01
CA GLU A 488 30.09 12.46 -8.28
C GLU A 488 29.58 12.88 -6.90
N GLN A 489 28.29 13.23 -6.79
CA GLN A 489 27.68 13.60 -5.50
C GLN A 489 27.76 12.45 -4.49
N LEU A 490 27.55 11.22 -4.94
CA LEU A 490 27.61 10.04 -4.07
C LEU A 490 29.06 9.61 -3.77
N SER A 491 29.95 9.72 -4.72
CA SER A 491 31.39 9.46 -4.51
C SER A 491 31.98 10.41 -3.47
N ALA A 492 31.55 11.69 -3.46
CA ALA A 492 31.97 12.69 -2.48
C ALA A 492 31.53 12.36 -1.03
N LEU A 493 30.58 11.44 -0.83
CA LEU A 493 30.17 10.98 0.51
C LEU A 493 31.16 9.99 1.13
N GLN A 494 32.11 9.46 0.35
CA GLN A 494 33.14 8.51 0.79
C GLN A 494 32.59 7.27 1.51
N LEU A 495 31.40 6.83 1.10
CA LEU A 495 30.74 5.64 1.68
C LEU A 495 31.34 4.32 1.15
N GLY A 496 32.15 4.36 0.09
CA GLY A 496 32.73 3.22 -0.60
C GLY A 496 32.59 3.34 -2.11
N GLU A 497 32.90 2.27 -2.84
CA GLU A 497 32.75 2.23 -4.29
C GLU A 497 31.29 2.42 -4.72
N VAL A 498 31.07 3.25 -5.75
CA VAL A 498 29.76 3.47 -6.36
C VAL A 498 29.60 2.52 -7.54
N ILE A 499 28.69 1.56 -7.42
CA ILE A 499 28.39 0.60 -8.49
C ILE A 499 27.23 1.14 -9.32
N VAL A 500 27.43 1.28 -10.63
CA VAL A 500 26.38 1.68 -11.56
C VAL A 500 25.88 0.45 -12.31
N GLN A 501 24.57 0.20 -12.19
CA GLN A 501 23.87 -0.89 -12.89
C GLN A 501 22.90 -0.32 -13.92
N LYS A 502 22.84 -0.93 -15.10
CA LYS A 502 21.80 -0.57 -16.08
C LYS A 502 20.42 -1.05 -15.60
N ALA A 503 19.42 -0.21 -15.75
CA ALA A 503 18.05 -0.61 -15.47
C ALA A 503 17.60 -1.76 -16.40
N PRO A 504 16.84 -2.76 -15.92
CA PRO A 504 16.27 -3.78 -16.78
C PRO A 504 15.41 -3.15 -17.89
N GLY A 505 15.59 -3.60 -19.13
CA GLY A 505 14.81 -3.10 -20.27
C GLY A 505 15.20 -1.70 -20.78
N ALA A 506 16.23 -1.07 -20.25
CA ALA A 506 16.76 0.17 -20.82
C ALA A 506 17.37 -0.12 -22.20
N THR A 507 16.59 0.12 -23.26
CA THR A 507 17.16 0.32 -24.59
C THR A 507 18.08 1.54 -24.52
N ALA A 508 19.24 1.49 -25.18
CA ALA A 508 20.14 2.64 -25.26
C ALA A 508 19.32 3.88 -25.62
N ALA A 509 19.46 4.95 -24.84
CA ALA A 509 18.80 6.21 -25.15
C ALA A 509 19.06 6.56 -26.62
N PRO A 510 18.06 7.00 -27.39
CA PRO A 510 18.32 7.53 -28.71
C PRO A 510 19.39 8.63 -28.57
N PRO A 511 20.37 8.70 -29.48
CA PRO A 511 21.41 9.72 -29.42
C PRO A 511 20.75 11.09 -29.27
N ALA A 512 21.23 11.88 -28.32
CA ALA A 512 20.70 13.20 -28.00
C ALA A 512 20.49 13.96 -29.31
N ALA A 513 19.23 14.28 -29.61
CA ALA A 513 18.89 15.11 -30.77
C ALA A 513 19.67 16.41 -30.61
N GLY A 514 20.54 16.68 -31.62
CA GLY A 514 21.42 17.84 -31.63
C GLY A 514 20.62 19.10 -31.29
N LYS A 515 21.23 20.00 -30.54
CA LYS A 515 20.67 21.30 -30.17
C LYS A 515 19.89 21.88 -31.36
N PRO A 516 18.63 22.24 -31.23
CA PRO A 516 17.95 23.00 -32.28
C PRO A 516 18.70 24.32 -32.46
N ALA A 517 19.12 24.59 -33.69
CA ALA A 517 19.66 25.89 -34.06
C ALA A 517 18.65 26.98 -33.64
N ALA A 518 19.17 28.04 -33.03
CA ALA A 518 18.38 29.18 -32.59
C ALA A 518 17.55 29.72 -33.78
N SER A 519 16.26 29.42 -33.79
CA SER A 519 15.27 30.03 -34.68
C SER A 519 14.81 31.34 -34.05
N GLN A 520 14.94 32.40 -34.83
CA GLN A 520 14.57 33.76 -34.46
C GLN A 520 13.11 33.84 -34.00
N ALA A 521 12.93 34.55 -32.90
CA ALA A 521 11.64 34.80 -32.26
C ALA A 521 10.63 35.45 -33.24
N GLY A 522 9.65 34.69 -33.67
CA GLY A 522 8.41 35.18 -34.23
C GLY A 522 7.41 35.46 -33.10
N LYS A 523 6.78 36.65 -33.12
CA LYS A 523 5.74 37.06 -32.17
C LYS A 523 4.66 35.98 -31.98
N PRO A 524 4.20 35.72 -30.74
CA PRO A 524 3.10 34.79 -30.52
C PRO A 524 1.77 35.39 -31.01
N THR A 525 1.15 34.75 -31.99
CA THR A 525 -0.28 34.91 -32.32
C THR A 525 -1.08 34.05 -31.33
N ALA A 526 -2.09 34.66 -30.70
CA ALA A 526 -3.00 34.00 -29.78
C ALA A 526 -3.76 32.85 -30.47
N PRO A 527 -3.97 31.70 -29.77
CA PRO A 527 -4.78 30.63 -30.31
C PRO A 527 -6.27 31.02 -30.33
N GLN A 528 -6.89 30.92 -31.48
CA GLN A 528 -8.35 30.98 -31.64
C GLN A 528 -8.97 29.77 -30.92
N ALA A 529 -9.90 30.05 -30.03
CA ALA A 529 -10.70 29.04 -29.34
C ALA A 529 -11.60 28.33 -30.34
N GLY A 530 -11.34 27.08 -30.63
CA GLY A 530 -12.24 26.19 -31.34
C GLY A 530 -13.49 25.91 -30.50
N LYS A 531 -14.67 26.18 -31.07
CA LYS A 531 -15.98 25.83 -30.52
C LYS A 531 -16.05 24.33 -30.21
N PRO A 532 -16.50 23.91 -29.01
CA PRO A 532 -16.77 22.49 -28.78
C PRO A 532 -18.00 22.04 -29.61
N ALA A 533 -17.85 20.90 -30.26
CA ALA A 533 -18.95 20.23 -30.96
C ALA A 533 -19.99 19.75 -29.92
N ALA A 534 -21.26 20.04 -30.20
CA ALA A 534 -22.37 19.57 -29.38
C ALA A 534 -22.51 18.04 -29.46
N PRO A 535 -22.85 17.35 -28.35
CA PRO A 535 -23.14 15.92 -28.41
C PRO A 535 -24.41 15.64 -29.18
N ALA A 536 -24.35 14.64 -30.08
CA ALA A 536 -25.49 14.18 -30.86
C ALA A 536 -26.61 13.67 -29.95
N ALA A 537 -27.83 14.14 -30.18
CA ALA A 537 -29.03 13.68 -29.49
C ALA A 537 -29.33 12.21 -29.84
N PRO A 538 -29.80 11.39 -28.88
CA PRO A 538 -30.23 10.03 -29.18
C PRO A 538 -31.51 10.02 -29.98
N GLN A 539 -31.51 9.29 -31.11
CA GLN A 539 -32.69 9.05 -31.90
C GLN A 539 -33.73 8.24 -31.13
N ALA A 540 -34.91 8.76 -30.99
CA ALA A 540 -36.05 8.09 -30.41
C ALA A 540 -36.47 6.88 -31.28
N GLY A 541 -36.25 5.67 -30.76
CA GLY A 541 -36.78 4.45 -31.32
C GLY A 541 -38.31 4.40 -31.10
N LYS A 542 -39.08 4.07 -32.16
CA LYS A 542 -40.52 3.84 -32.10
C LYS A 542 -40.88 2.79 -31.03
N PRO A 543 -41.96 2.98 -30.25
CA PRO A 543 -42.43 1.99 -29.30
C PRO A 543 -43.00 0.76 -30.02
N ALA A 544 -42.51 -0.41 -29.61
CA ALA A 544 -43.06 -1.71 -30.01
C ALA A 544 -44.39 -1.93 -29.29
N ALA A 545 -45.40 -2.40 -30.03
CA ALA A 545 -46.73 -2.68 -29.55
C ALA A 545 -46.73 -3.80 -28.49
N LEU A 546 -47.46 -3.57 -27.40
CA LEU A 546 -47.72 -4.56 -26.38
C LEU A 546 -48.60 -5.71 -26.92
N PRO A 547 -48.36 -6.97 -26.60
CA PRO A 547 -49.23 -8.08 -26.92
C PRO A 547 -50.51 -8.06 -26.05
N ALA A 548 -51.65 -8.39 -26.73
CA ALA A 548 -52.98 -8.41 -26.14
C ALA A 548 -53.13 -9.43 -25.00
N ALA A 549 -53.90 -9.07 -23.98
CA ALA A 549 -54.23 -9.91 -22.84
C ALA A 549 -55.12 -11.11 -23.25
N PRO A 550 -54.97 -12.30 -22.63
CA PRO A 550 -55.85 -13.43 -22.85
C PRO A 550 -57.23 -13.27 -22.18
N PRO A 551 -58.30 -13.88 -22.74
CA PRO A 551 -59.68 -13.69 -22.24
C PRO A 551 -59.90 -14.42 -20.92
N ALA A 552 -60.79 -13.83 -20.09
CA ALA A 552 -61.17 -14.30 -18.79
C ALA A 552 -61.91 -15.64 -18.85
N ALA A 553 -61.48 -16.61 -18.02
CA ALA A 553 -62.16 -17.88 -17.81
C ALA A 553 -63.42 -17.67 -16.93
N LYS A 554 -64.57 -18.20 -17.41
CA LYS A 554 -65.84 -18.30 -16.65
C LYS A 554 -65.70 -19.39 -15.57
N LYS A 555 -66.14 -19.05 -14.37
CA LYS A 555 -66.43 -20.02 -13.31
C LYS A 555 -67.73 -20.80 -13.61
N PRO A 556 -67.82 -22.06 -13.18
CA PRO A 556 -68.95 -22.39 -12.28
C PRO A 556 -68.55 -22.40 -10.82
#